data_c9c33fe1b4466192534d3e394317c584
#
_entry.id   c9c33fe1b4466192534d3e394317c584
#
_cell.length_a   1.000
_cell.length_b   1.000
_cell.length_c   1.000
_cell.angle_alpha   90.00
_cell.angle_beta   90.00
_cell.angle_gamma   90.00
#
_symmetry.space_group_name_H-M   'P 1'
#
loop_
_entity.id
_entity.type
_entity.pdbx_description
1 polymer ?
#
loop_
_entity_poly.entity_id
_entity_poly.type
_entity_poly.pdbx_seq_one_letter_code
_entity_poly.pdbx_strand_id
1 'polypeptide(L)'
;MDFRKKLIQFSKIGLVALLLGANFWSLARQLSQARQLVDTDGVFIPKYEERFDPVKAALPFTHGVIGYVADWDLRSSSKSEANSEGEHILTQYTMSPIVVSRNTDREWILVNLNPEDFETWFGMQSGKYEVTQFKYNLYLVRRIE
;
A
#
# COMPACT_ATOMS: atom_id res chain seq x y z
N MET A 1 -13.40 56.81 -21.27
CA MET A 1 -12.88 55.66 -20.53
C MET A 1 -12.86 54.46 -21.45
N ASP A 2 -11.67 53.94 -21.73
CA ASP A 2 -11.30 53.20 -22.93
C ASP A 2 -11.93 51.79 -22.95
N PHE A 3 -12.76 51.49 -23.94
CA PHE A 3 -13.44 50.20 -24.16
C PHE A 3 -12.44 49.03 -24.14
N ARG A 4 -11.24 49.23 -24.68
CA ARG A 4 -10.15 48.23 -24.66
C ARG A 4 -9.69 47.86 -23.23
N LYS A 5 -9.62 48.81 -22.30
CA LYS A 5 -9.23 48.52 -20.91
C LYS A 5 -10.27 47.66 -20.18
N LYS A 6 -11.56 47.93 -20.43
CA LYS A 6 -12.66 47.12 -19.89
C LYS A 6 -12.62 45.70 -20.46
N LEU A 7 -12.38 45.51 -21.74
CA LEU A 7 -12.31 44.21 -22.38
C LEU A 7 -11.16 43.35 -21.81
N ILE A 8 -9.98 43.95 -21.62
CA ILE A 8 -8.81 43.29 -21.02
C ILE A 8 -9.08 42.88 -19.56
N GLN A 9 -9.79 43.74 -18.83
CA GLN A 9 -10.11 43.45 -17.42
C GLN A 9 -11.14 42.30 -17.30
N PHE A 10 -12.16 42.27 -18.18
CA PHE A 10 -13.10 41.16 -18.25
C PHE A 10 -12.45 39.84 -18.67
N SER A 11 -11.51 39.88 -19.61
CA SER A 11 -10.74 38.70 -20.04
C SER A 11 -9.89 38.13 -18.90
N LYS A 12 -9.24 38.97 -18.09
CA LYS A 12 -8.46 38.56 -16.94
C LYS A 12 -9.34 37.90 -15.84
N ILE A 13 -10.49 38.48 -15.55
CA ILE A 13 -11.45 37.95 -14.58
C ILE A 13 -11.99 36.61 -15.06
N GLY A 14 -12.34 36.51 -16.36
CA GLY A 14 -12.79 35.26 -16.98
C GLY A 14 -11.74 34.14 -16.89
N LEU A 15 -10.46 34.45 -17.15
CA LEU A 15 -9.37 33.50 -17.07
C LEU A 15 -9.17 33.00 -15.62
N VAL A 16 -9.18 33.90 -14.64
CA VAL A 16 -9.06 33.54 -13.21
C VAL A 16 -10.23 32.66 -12.78
N ALA A 17 -11.46 33.03 -13.17
CA ALA A 17 -12.64 32.22 -12.85
C ALA A 17 -12.57 30.79 -13.45
N LEU A 18 -12.07 30.70 -14.70
CA LEU A 18 -11.90 29.42 -15.39
C LEU A 18 -10.83 28.55 -14.71
N LEU A 19 -9.71 29.13 -14.30
CA LEU A 19 -8.65 28.42 -13.56
C LEU A 19 -9.14 27.96 -12.18
N LEU A 20 -9.87 28.80 -11.45
CA LEU A 20 -10.45 28.42 -10.16
C LEU A 20 -11.49 27.31 -10.33
N GLY A 21 -12.34 27.38 -11.34
CA GLY A 21 -13.33 26.34 -11.67
C GLY A 21 -12.67 25.00 -12.02
N ALA A 22 -11.60 25.01 -12.82
CA ALA A 22 -10.84 23.81 -13.16
C ALA A 22 -10.16 23.16 -11.94
N ASN A 23 -9.56 23.97 -11.06
CA ASN A 23 -8.98 23.49 -9.83
C ASN A 23 -10.02 22.91 -8.87
N PHE A 24 -11.17 23.60 -8.73
CA PHE A 24 -12.26 23.11 -7.89
C PHE A 24 -12.85 21.80 -8.41
N TRP A 25 -13.02 21.69 -9.74
CA TRP A 25 -13.45 20.45 -10.39
C TRP A 25 -12.47 19.30 -10.16
N SER A 26 -11.16 19.56 -10.31
CA SER A 26 -10.11 18.58 -10.04
C SER A 26 -10.13 18.11 -8.59
N LEU A 27 -10.25 19.04 -7.64
CA LEU A 27 -10.34 18.74 -6.22
C LEU A 27 -11.61 17.92 -5.88
N ALA A 28 -12.76 18.31 -6.43
CA ALA A 28 -14.02 17.59 -6.24
C ALA A 28 -13.93 16.15 -6.78
N ARG A 29 -13.28 15.97 -7.93
CA ARG A 29 -13.04 14.64 -8.52
C ARG A 29 -12.10 13.80 -7.66
N GLN A 30 -11.02 14.37 -7.14
CA GLN A 30 -10.10 13.67 -6.22
C GLN A 30 -10.80 13.29 -4.91
N LEU A 31 -11.61 14.19 -4.35
CA LEU A 31 -12.39 13.91 -3.15
C LEU A 31 -13.46 12.82 -3.39
N SER A 32 -14.10 12.80 -4.57
CA SER A 32 -15.05 11.73 -4.90
C SER A 32 -14.37 10.38 -5.07
N GLN A 33 -13.17 10.35 -5.66
CA GLN A 33 -12.37 9.13 -5.75
C GLN A 33 -11.87 8.67 -4.37
N ALA A 34 -11.41 9.60 -3.53
CA ALA A 34 -11.05 9.30 -2.14
C ALA A 34 -12.24 8.79 -1.32
N ARG A 35 -13.44 9.36 -1.52
CA ARG A 35 -14.67 8.84 -0.90
C ARG A 35 -15.04 7.45 -1.38
N GLN A 36 -14.88 7.13 -2.66
CA GLN A 36 -15.09 5.78 -3.18
C GLN A 36 -14.11 4.78 -2.57
N LEU A 37 -12.87 5.18 -2.31
CA LEU A 37 -11.89 4.34 -1.60
C LEU A 37 -12.24 4.17 -0.11
N VAL A 38 -12.92 5.14 0.49
CA VAL A 38 -13.40 5.08 1.89
C VAL A 38 -14.76 4.38 1.99
N ASP A 39 -15.65 4.54 0.99
CA ASP A 39 -17.00 3.97 0.99
C ASP A 39 -17.03 2.48 0.57
N THR A 40 -15.93 1.99 -0.04
CA THR A 40 -15.78 0.56 -0.31
C THR A 40 -15.49 -0.22 0.98
N ASP A 41 -16.11 0.13 2.07
CA ASP A 41 -15.99 -0.33 3.44
C ASP A 41 -15.10 0.60 4.29
N GLY A 42 -15.70 1.58 4.96
CA GLY A 42 -15.05 2.36 6.02
C GLY A 42 -14.49 1.51 7.18
N VAL A 43 -14.44 0.22 6.98
CA VAL A 43 -13.92 -0.87 7.80
C VAL A 43 -12.59 -1.41 7.24
N PHE A 44 -12.09 -0.88 6.10
CA PHE A 44 -10.91 -1.50 5.43
C PHE A 44 -9.63 -1.37 6.26
N ILE A 45 -9.33 -0.18 6.78
CA ILE A 45 -8.10 0.04 7.55
C ILE A 45 -8.12 -0.73 8.90
N PRO A 46 -9.16 -0.64 9.74
CA PRO A 46 -9.23 -1.43 10.95
C PRO A 46 -9.14 -2.95 10.72
N LYS A 47 -9.85 -3.48 9.73
CA LYS A 47 -9.74 -4.90 9.36
C LYS A 47 -8.36 -5.27 8.83
N TYR A 48 -7.69 -4.35 8.14
CA TYR A 48 -6.34 -4.55 7.67
C TYR A 48 -5.35 -4.58 8.83
N GLU A 49 -5.50 -3.70 9.82
CA GLU A 49 -4.71 -3.70 11.06
C GLU A 49 -4.90 -4.99 11.86
N GLU A 50 -6.15 -5.40 12.12
CA GLU A 50 -6.48 -6.64 12.82
C GLU A 50 -5.84 -7.89 12.19
N ARG A 51 -5.63 -7.86 10.87
CA ARG A 51 -4.98 -8.92 10.12
C ARG A 51 -3.53 -9.12 10.54
N PHE A 52 -2.81 -8.05 10.87
CA PHE A 52 -1.38 -8.07 11.18
C PHE A 52 -1.07 -8.10 12.68
N ASP A 53 -2.04 -7.86 13.55
CA ASP A 53 -1.83 -7.90 15.01
C ASP A 53 -1.28 -9.23 15.51
N PRO A 54 -1.75 -10.41 15.05
CA PRO A 54 -1.17 -11.68 15.43
C PRO A 54 0.28 -11.85 14.97
N VAL A 55 0.63 -11.29 13.82
CA VAL A 55 2.00 -11.30 13.27
C VAL A 55 2.93 -10.46 14.16
N LYS A 56 2.49 -9.24 14.51
CA LYS A 56 3.25 -8.37 15.42
C LYS A 56 3.48 -9.02 16.78
N ALA A 57 2.46 -9.69 17.30
CA ALA A 57 2.55 -10.40 18.59
C ALA A 57 3.49 -11.61 18.55
N ALA A 58 3.70 -12.23 17.39
CA ALA A 58 4.58 -13.38 17.21
C ALA A 58 6.06 -12.99 17.04
N LEU A 59 6.35 -11.73 16.72
CA LEU A 59 7.73 -11.26 16.59
C LEU A 59 8.38 -11.07 17.99
N PRO A 60 9.65 -11.46 18.16
CA PRO A 60 10.35 -11.32 19.44
C PRO A 60 10.80 -9.89 19.77
N PHE A 61 10.45 -8.94 18.93
CA PHE A 61 10.83 -7.52 19.05
C PHE A 61 9.69 -6.61 18.61
N THR A 62 9.70 -5.41 19.16
CA THR A 62 8.73 -4.36 18.81
C THR A 62 9.25 -3.36 17.80
N HIS A 63 10.56 -3.34 17.54
CA HIS A 63 11.25 -2.46 16.60
C HIS A 63 12.27 -3.27 15.83
N GLY A 64 12.39 -3.05 14.54
CA GLY A 64 13.33 -3.78 13.70
C GLY A 64 12.99 -3.69 12.23
N VAL A 65 13.66 -4.50 11.43
CA VAL A 65 13.42 -4.60 9.99
C VAL A 65 13.14 -6.05 9.65
N ILE A 66 12.02 -6.30 8.97
CA ILE A 66 11.66 -7.61 8.44
C ILE A 66 11.60 -7.59 6.92
N GLY A 67 11.79 -8.73 6.29
CA GLY A 67 11.53 -8.92 4.87
C GLY A 67 10.02 -8.94 4.58
N TYR A 68 9.63 -8.67 3.34
CA TYR A 68 8.25 -8.77 2.88
C TYR A 68 8.18 -9.32 1.47
N VAL A 69 7.28 -10.27 1.28
CA VAL A 69 6.98 -10.90 -0.01
C VAL A 69 5.48 -10.90 -0.21
N ALA A 70 5.05 -10.53 -1.41
CA ALA A 70 3.65 -10.57 -1.81
C ALA A 70 3.50 -10.98 -3.28
N ASP A 71 2.28 -11.10 -3.77
CA ASP A 71 1.94 -11.62 -5.11
C ASP A 71 2.74 -11.01 -6.27
N TRP A 72 3.06 -9.71 -6.20
CA TRP A 72 3.81 -9.02 -7.27
C TRP A 72 5.29 -9.41 -7.35
N ASP A 73 5.86 -9.96 -6.27
CA ASP A 73 7.25 -10.40 -6.26
C ASP A 73 7.44 -11.72 -7.04
N LEU A 74 6.34 -12.45 -7.26
CA LEU A 74 6.33 -13.74 -7.97
C LEU A 74 5.85 -13.65 -9.41
N ARG A 75 5.03 -12.67 -9.74
CA ARG A 75 4.40 -12.53 -11.05
C ARG A 75 5.07 -11.42 -11.84
N SER A 76 5.76 -11.80 -12.90
CA SER A 76 6.10 -10.83 -13.93
C SER A 76 4.81 -10.23 -14.49
N SER A 77 4.42 -9.06 -14.00
CA SER A 77 3.79 -7.99 -14.76
C SER A 77 2.32 -8.00 -15.16
N SER A 78 1.39 -8.73 -14.54
CA SER A 78 0.00 -8.53 -14.92
C SER A 78 -0.86 -7.73 -13.93
N LYS A 79 -0.41 -7.52 -12.71
CA LYS A 79 -1.07 -6.62 -11.76
C LYS A 79 -0.38 -5.26 -11.79
N SER A 80 -1.15 -4.20 -11.90
CA SER A 80 -0.70 -2.82 -11.89
C SER A 80 0.28 -2.57 -10.74
N GLU A 81 1.47 -2.04 -11.05
CA GLU A 81 2.49 -1.64 -10.07
C GLU A 81 1.91 -0.72 -8.97
N ALA A 82 0.93 0.10 -9.32
CA ALA A 82 0.23 0.99 -8.40
C ALA A 82 -0.50 0.24 -7.25
N ASN A 83 -1.08 -0.93 -7.51
CA ASN A 83 -1.71 -1.74 -6.46
C ASN A 83 -0.68 -2.37 -5.53
N SER A 84 0.48 -2.73 -6.05
CA SER A 84 1.57 -3.32 -5.27
C SER A 84 2.18 -2.33 -4.28
N GLU A 85 2.39 -1.09 -4.70
CA GLU A 85 2.90 -0.03 -3.83
C GLU A 85 1.91 0.32 -2.72
N GLY A 86 0.63 0.41 -3.03
CA GLY A 86 -0.43 0.69 -2.07
C GLY A 86 -0.49 -0.36 -0.96
N GLU A 87 -0.41 -1.64 -1.31
CA GLU A 87 -0.41 -2.73 -0.34
C GLU A 87 0.84 -2.74 0.54
N HIS A 88 2.01 -2.48 -0.04
CA HIS A 88 3.25 -2.36 0.73
C HIS A 88 3.20 -1.19 1.72
N ILE A 89 2.68 -0.04 1.31
CA ILE A 89 2.50 1.14 2.17
C ILE A 89 1.53 0.83 3.32
N LEU A 90 0.41 0.17 3.04
CA LEU A 90 -0.56 -0.22 4.06
C LEU A 90 0.05 -1.24 5.04
N THR A 91 0.80 -2.22 4.53
CA THR A 91 1.51 -3.18 5.37
C THR A 91 2.56 -2.48 6.24
N GLN A 92 3.32 -1.55 5.68
CA GLN A 92 4.29 -0.75 6.44
C GLN A 92 3.61 0.08 7.53
N TYR A 93 2.47 0.69 7.22
CA TYR A 93 1.69 1.47 8.19
C TYR A 93 1.22 0.58 9.35
N THR A 94 0.61 -0.56 9.05
CA THR A 94 0.06 -1.47 10.06
C THR A 94 1.14 -2.15 10.89
N MET A 95 2.29 -2.46 10.31
CA MET A 95 3.43 -3.07 11.00
C MET A 95 4.25 -2.08 11.84
N SER A 96 4.02 -0.78 11.68
CA SER A 96 4.75 0.24 12.45
C SER A 96 4.71 -0.07 13.96
N PRO A 97 5.83 0.09 14.69
CA PRO A 97 7.13 0.68 14.29
C PRO A 97 8.14 -0.29 13.64
N ILE A 98 7.74 -1.49 13.28
CA ILE A 98 8.59 -2.43 12.54
C ILE A 98 8.67 -2.00 11.08
N VAL A 99 9.87 -1.91 10.53
CA VAL A 99 10.10 -1.55 9.14
C VAL A 99 9.95 -2.78 8.24
N VAL A 100 9.11 -2.67 7.23
CA VAL A 100 8.85 -3.72 6.25
C VAL A 100 9.66 -3.43 4.98
N SER A 101 10.60 -4.31 4.64
CA SER A 101 11.52 -4.16 3.51
C SER A 101 11.23 -5.23 2.45
N ARG A 102 11.25 -4.87 1.17
CA ARG A 102 11.17 -5.85 0.07
C ARG A 102 12.39 -6.78 -0.05
N ASN A 103 13.38 -6.60 0.80
CA ASN A 103 14.56 -7.47 0.84
C ASN A 103 14.25 -8.73 1.68
N THR A 104 14.39 -9.90 1.06
CA THR A 104 14.19 -11.21 1.68
C THR A 104 15.42 -11.76 2.41
N ASP A 105 16.58 -11.06 2.37
CA ASP A 105 17.79 -11.43 3.11
C ASP A 105 17.70 -11.04 4.60
N ARG A 106 16.56 -11.28 5.20
CA ARG A 106 16.31 -10.98 6.61
C ARG A 106 16.07 -12.26 7.38
N GLU A 107 16.37 -12.23 8.68
CA GLU A 107 16.05 -13.36 9.58
C GLU A 107 14.53 -13.63 9.61
N TRP A 108 13.74 -12.56 9.64
CA TRP A 108 12.29 -12.62 9.65
C TRP A 108 11.71 -12.08 8.35
N ILE A 109 10.82 -12.84 7.75
CA ILE A 109 10.16 -12.50 6.49
C ILE A 109 8.66 -12.65 6.68
N LEU A 110 7.93 -11.59 6.44
CA LEU A 110 6.47 -11.60 6.34
C LEU A 110 6.08 -11.93 4.90
N VAL A 111 5.32 -13.00 4.73
CA VAL A 111 4.87 -13.45 3.41
C VAL A 111 3.35 -13.33 3.33
N ASN A 112 2.86 -12.61 2.33
CA ASN A 112 1.46 -12.38 2.04
C ASN A 112 1.13 -12.97 0.66
N LEU A 113 1.01 -14.29 0.60
CA LEU A 113 0.79 -15.07 -0.62
C LEU A 113 -0.37 -16.04 -0.39
N ASN A 114 -1.09 -16.37 -1.44
CA ASN A 114 -1.99 -17.51 -1.39
C ASN A 114 -1.18 -18.82 -1.17
N PRO A 115 -1.82 -19.92 -0.73
CA PRO A 115 -1.10 -21.14 -0.38
C PRO A 115 -0.26 -21.74 -1.53
N GLU A 116 -0.75 -21.69 -2.77
CA GLU A 116 -0.05 -22.25 -3.93
C GLU A 116 1.21 -21.42 -4.27
N ASP A 117 1.07 -20.09 -4.25
CA ASP A 117 2.18 -19.18 -4.48
C ASP A 117 3.20 -19.24 -3.32
N PHE A 118 2.74 -19.43 -2.08
CA PHE A 118 3.62 -19.63 -0.93
C PHE A 118 4.47 -20.89 -1.08
N GLU A 119 3.88 -22.02 -1.41
CA GLU A 119 4.62 -23.28 -1.63
C GLU A 119 5.65 -23.13 -2.76
N THR A 120 5.27 -22.47 -3.84
CA THR A 120 6.17 -22.18 -4.97
C THR A 120 7.34 -21.32 -4.53
N TRP A 121 7.07 -20.21 -3.84
CA TRP A 121 8.10 -19.31 -3.34
C TRP A 121 9.00 -19.99 -2.30
N PHE A 122 8.38 -20.73 -1.37
CA PHE A 122 9.11 -21.41 -0.30
C PHE A 122 10.02 -22.51 -0.84
N GLY A 123 9.57 -23.24 -1.86
CA GLY A 123 10.38 -24.25 -2.55
C GLY A 123 11.63 -23.72 -3.25
N MET A 124 11.67 -22.41 -3.54
CA MET A 124 12.87 -21.74 -4.10
C MET A 124 13.86 -21.28 -3.03
N GLN A 125 13.46 -21.31 -1.75
CA GLN A 125 14.35 -20.87 -0.68
C GLN A 125 15.33 -21.97 -0.31
N SER A 126 16.59 -21.60 -0.17
CA SER A 126 17.65 -22.51 0.32
C SER A 126 17.95 -22.20 1.79
N GLY A 127 17.93 -23.18 2.65
CA GLY A 127 18.23 -23.03 4.08
C GLY A 127 17.22 -23.74 4.97
N LYS A 128 17.35 -23.51 6.26
CA LYS A 128 16.37 -24.01 7.26
C LYS A 128 15.48 -22.86 7.69
N TYR A 129 14.20 -23.13 7.72
CA TYR A 129 13.21 -22.12 8.07
C TYR A 129 12.18 -22.69 9.05
N GLU A 130 11.72 -21.84 9.94
CA GLU A 130 10.55 -22.05 10.76
C GLU A 130 9.41 -21.20 10.17
N VAL A 131 8.25 -21.82 9.97
CA VAL A 131 7.10 -21.15 9.35
C VAL A 131 5.94 -21.14 10.33
N THR A 132 5.40 -19.96 10.57
CA THR A 132 4.17 -19.76 11.33
C THR A 132 3.10 -19.20 10.38
N GLN A 133 2.01 -19.95 10.22
CA GLN A 133 0.88 -19.55 9.40
C GLN A 133 -0.17 -18.80 10.22
N PHE A 134 -0.69 -17.72 9.68
CA PHE A 134 -1.78 -16.93 10.24
C PHE A 134 -3.01 -16.95 9.31
N LYS A 135 -4.11 -16.37 9.77
CA LYS A 135 -5.30 -16.13 8.92
C LYS A 135 -4.94 -15.23 7.74
N TYR A 136 -5.80 -15.24 6.72
CA TYR A 136 -5.72 -14.35 5.55
C TYR A 136 -4.45 -14.55 4.71
N ASN A 137 -3.94 -15.78 4.64
CA ASN A 137 -2.76 -16.13 3.83
C ASN A 137 -1.50 -15.34 4.22
N LEU A 138 -1.36 -15.06 5.51
CA LEU A 138 -0.14 -14.50 6.07
C LEU A 138 0.73 -15.60 6.67
N TYR A 139 2.02 -15.52 6.38
CA TYR A 139 3.03 -16.42 6.94
C TYR A 139 4.18 -15.58 7.50
N LEU A 140 4.66 -15.97 8.66
CA LEU A 140 5.89 -15.43 9.22
C LEU A 140 6.96 -16.52 9.10
N VAL A 141 7.97 -16.25 8.33
CA VAL A 141 9.07 -17.16 8.04
C VAL A 141 10.32 -16.69 8.76
N ARG A 142 10.89 -17.53 9.59
CA ARG A 142 12.15 -17.26 10.27
C ARG A 142 13.25 -18.12 9.67
N ARG A 143 14.35 -17.51 9.27
CA ARG A 143 15.55 -18.21 8.84
C ARG A 143 16.27 -18.75 10.08
N ILE A 144 16.47 -20.06 10.11
CA ILE A 144 17.28 -20.76 11.12
C ILE A 144 18.58 -21.14 10.42
N GLU A 145 19.73 -20.73 10.91
CA GLU A 145 21.04 -21.06 10.33
C GLU A 145 21.21 -22.53 9.98
#